data_e79ec3f2cea18dabb1e1cb0058eb7299
#
_entry.id   e79ec3f2cea18dabb1e1cb0058eb7299
#
_cell.length_a   1.000
_cell.length_b   1.000
_cell.length_c   1.000
_cell.angle_alpha   90.00
_cell.angle_beta   90.00
_cell.angle_gamma   90.00
#
_symmetry.space_group_name_H-M   'P 1'
#
loop_
_entity.id
_entity.type
_entity.pdbx_description
1 polymer ?
#
loop_
_entity_poly.entity_id
_entity_poly.type
_entity_poly.pdbx_seq_one_letter_code
_entity_poly.pdbx_strand_id
1 'polypeptide(L)'
;SFEMNEIPTIRVGILGFGTVGQGTWKHLHENANFWEKILGVRLVATRASVRNLDKDRKVPIPADALTTDSLAIVNDPEIDLICELIGGVEEAKNLTLQAFANGKSVVTANKALICEHGNELFEAAERAGVQYAFEASVAGGIPIIKVLRESLVANEFPLIYGILNGTSNY
;
A
#
# COMPACT_ATOMS: atom_id res chain seq x y z
N SER A 1 11.16 -1.76 33.50
CA SER A 1 9.77 -1.72 33.07
C SER A 1 9.65 -2.41 31.74
N PHE A 2 8.86 -3.45 31.67
CA PHE A 2 8.47 -4.06 30.41
C PHE A 2 7.55 -3.07 29.69
N GLU A 3 8.10 -2.34 28.74
CA GLU A 3 7.25 -1.73 27.75
C GLU A 3 6.62 -2.87 26.96
N MET A 4 5.34 -3.04 27.11
CA MET A 4 4.57 -3.90 26.22
C MET A 4 4.84 -3.40 24.80
N ASN A 5 5.47 -4.24 24.00
CA ASN A 5 5.69 -3.91 22.58
C ASN A 5 4.33 -3.64 21.94
N GLU A 6 4.07 -2.38 21.67
CA GLU A 6 2.89 -2.01 20.91
C GLU A 6 2.98 -2.66 19.53
N ILE A 7 1.86 -3.18 19.06
CA ILE A 7 1.78 -3.74 17.71
C ILE A 7 1.96 -2.58 16.73
N PRO A 8 2.96 -2.64 15.84
CA PRO A 8 3.17 -1.58 14.86
C PRO A 8 1.95 -1.43 13.95
N THR A 9 1.64 -0.20 13.60
CA THR A 9 0.59 0.11 12.64
C THR A 9 1.21 0.54 11.33
N ILE A 10 0.77 -0.09 10.23
CA ILE A 10 1.14 0.26 8.87
C ILE A 10 -0.05 0.95 8.23
N ARG A 11 0.10 2.21 7.89
CA ARG A 11 -0.95 3.01 7.29
C ARG A 11 -0.83 2.98 5.78
N VAL A 12 -1.93 2.61 5.12
CA VAL A 12 -2.00 2.39 3.68
C VAL A 12 -2.78 3.53 3.04
N GLY A 13 -2.18 4.15 2.04
CA GLY A 13 -2.85 5.08 1.15
C GLY A 13 -3.20 4.40 -0.17
N ILE A 14 -4.41 4.57 -0.65
CA ILE A 14 -4.89 3.96 -1.89
C ILE A 14 -5.04 5.06 -2.94
N LEU A 15 -4.29 4.94 -4.03
CA LEU A 15 -4.44 5.82 -5.18
C LEU A 15 -5.42 5.16 -6.16
N GLY A 16 -6.58 5.77 -6.32
CA GLY A 16 -7.67 5.23 -7.12
C GLY A 16 -8.66 4.42 -6.29
N PHE A 17 -9.89 4.92 -6.19
CA PHE A 17 -10.94 4.29 -5.39
C PHE A 17 -12.10 3.81 -6.27
N GLY A 18 -11.76 3.15 -7.39
CA GLY A 18 -12.70 2.40 -8.22
C GLY A 18 -13.01 1.04 -7.59
N THR A 19 -13.45 0.09 -8.40
CA THR A 19 -13.85 -1.24 -7.91
C THR A 19 -12.73 -1.94 -7.12
N VAL A 20 -11.51 -1.92 -7.63
CA VAL A 20 -10.37 -2.57 -6.97
C VAL A 20 -9.97 -1.82 -5.70
N GLY A 21 -9.91 -0.49 -5.75
CA GLY A 21 -9.58 0.33 -4.57
C GLY A 21 -10.60 0.17 -3.45
N GLN A 22 -11.88 0.18 -3.79
CA GLN A 22 -12.96 -0.07 -2.83
C GLN A 22 -12.87 -1.47 -2.22
N GLY A 23 -12.59 -2.48 -3.04
CA GLY A 23 -12.41 -3.86 -2.59
C GLY A 23 -11.22 -3.99 -1.64
N THR A 24 -10.11 -3.33 -1.95
CA THR A 24 -8.91 -3.32 -1.09
C THR A 24 -9.20 -2.65 0.26
N TRP A 25 -9.83 -1.51 0.25
CA TRP A 25 -10.25 -0.80 1.48
C TRP A 25 -11.13 -1.69 2.36
N LYS A 26 -12.19 -2.25 1.77
CA LYS A 26 -13.13 -3.12 2.46
C LYS A 26 -12.42 -4.33 3.05
N HIS A 27 -11.58 -5.00 2.27
CA HIS A 27 -10.86 -6.19 2.72
C HIS A 27 -9.96 -5.89 3.93
N LEU A 28 -9.20 -4.79 3.89
CA LEU A 28 -8.32 -4.42 5.00
C LEU A 28 -9.10 -4.10 6.27
N HIS A 29 -10.23 -3.43 6.15
CA HIS A 29 -11.07 -3.11 7.30
C HIS A 29 -11.80 -4.33 7.87
N GLU A 30 -12.36 -5.18 7.03
CA GLU A 30 -13.10 -6.37 7.48
C GLU A 30 -12.21 -7.47 8.04
N ASN A 31 -10.96 -7.54 7.58
CA ASN A 31 -10.02 -8.60 7.96
C ASN A 31 -8.86 -8.08 8.83
N ALA A 32 -9.01 -6.92 9.43
CA ALA A 32 -7.95 -6.29 10.21
C ALA A 32 -7.40 -7.20 11.31
N ASN A 33 -8.25 -7.85 12.07
CA ASN A 33 -7.84 -8.75 13.15
C ASN A 33 -7.11 -9.99 12.62
N PHE A 34 -7.55 -10.52 11.49
CA PHE A 34 -6.90 -11.66 10.86
C PHE A 34 -5.46 -11.31 10.46
N TRP A 35 -5.27 -10.19 9.78
CA TRP A 35 -3.95 -9.75 9.35
C TRP A 35 -3.04 -9.38 10.54
N GLU A 36 -3.60 -8.81 11.59
CA GLU A 36 -2.85 -8.52 12.81
C GLU A 36 -2.26 -9.79 13.43
N LYS A 37 -3.05 -10.87 13.47
CA LYS A 37 -2.58 -12.16 13.96
C LYS A 37 -1.51 -12.79 13.08
N ILE A 38 -1.69 -12.70 11.76
CA ILE A 38 -0.77 -13.32 10.79
C ILE A 38 0.54 -12.55 10.69
N LEU A 39 0.47 -11.22 10.65
CA LEU A 39 1.62 -10.37 10.35
C LEU A 39 2.29 -9.79 11.60
N GLY A 40 1.61 -9.78 12.74
CA GLY A 40 2.10 -9.07 13.91
C GLY A 40 2.10 -7.56 13.76
N VAL A 41 1.41 -7.04 12.72
CA VAL A 41 1.24 -5.62 12.47
C VAL A 41 -0.21 -5.31 12.19
N ARG A 42 -0.62 -4.09 12.51
CA ARG A 42 -1.95 -3.59 12.20
C ARG A 42 -1.91 -2.88 10.86
N LEU A 43 -2.64 -3.41 9.89
CA LEU A 43 -2.79 -2.79 8.56
C LEU A 43 -4.05 -1.93 8.57
N VAL A 44 -3.92 -0.65 8.27
CA VAL A 44 -5.05 0.28 8.25
C VAL A 44 -5.00 1.10 6.97
N ALA A 45 -6.03 0.98 6.13
CA ALA A 45 -6.23 1.91 5.03
C ALA A 45 -6.77 3.23 5.61
N THR A 46 -6.06 4.32 5.41
CA THR A 46 -6.39 5.60 6.05
C THR A 46 -6.83 6.69 5.08
N ARG A 47 -6.38 6.63 3.83
CA ARG A 47 -6.70 7.61 2.80
C ARG A 47 -6.85 6.96 1.45
N ALA A 48 -7.69 7.55 0.61
CA ALA A 48 -7.84 7.14 -0.77
C ALA A 48 -8.03 8.36 -1.67
N SER A 49 -7.55 8.28 -2.91
CA SER A 49 -7.77 9.33 -3.89
C SER A 49 -8.72 8.89 -4.98
N VAL A 50 -9.48 9.86 -5.50
CA VAL A 50 -10.45 9.68 -6.57
C VAL A 50 -10.36 10.84 -7.55
N ARG A 51 -10.88 10.65 -8.75
CA ARG A 51 -11.03 11.74 -9.72
C ARG A 51 -12.26 12.58 -9.45
N ASN A 52 -13.33 11.96 -8.96
CA ASN A 52 -14.62 12.61 -8.74
C ASN A 52 -15.19 12.22 -7.38
N LEU A 53 -15.33 13.22 -6.50
CA LEU A 53 -15.89 13.03 -5.16
C LEU A 53 -17.38 12.74 -5.16
N ASP A 54 -18.11 13.17 -6.20
CA ASP A 54 -19.57 13.07 -6.27
C ASP A 54 -20.05 11.72 -6.80
N LYS A 55 -19.15 10.86 -7.22
CA LYS A 55 -19.53 9.54 -7.71
C LYS A 55 -19.96 8.63 -6.58
N ASP A 56 -21.09 7.94 -6.76
CA ASP A 56 -21.57 6.93 -5.83
C ASP A 56 -20.56 5.78 -5.69
N ARG A 57 -20.29 5.41 -4.44
CA ARG A 57 -19.40 4.30 -4.11
C ARG A 57 -20.14 3.31 -3.22
N LYS A 58 -19.91 2.02 -3.49
CA LYS A 58 -20.57 0.95 -2.74
C LYS A 58 -19.94 0.71 -1.37
N VAL A 59 -18.67 1.06 -1.23
CA VAL A 59 -17.94 0.88 0.02
C VAL A 59 -17.95 2.21 0.78
N PRO A 60 -18.43 2.20 2.03
CA PRO A 60 -18.38 3.42 2.85
C PRO A 60 -16.94 3.83 3.15
N ILE A 61 -16.67 5.10 3.01
CA ILE A 61 -15.38 5.70 3.36
C ILE A 61 -15.64 7.04 4.07
N PRO A 62 -14.93 7.34 5.17
CA PRO A 62 -15.05 8.64 5.80
C PRO A 62 -14.73 9.77 4.83
N ALA A 63 -15.51 10.83 4.85
CA ALA A 63 -15.35 11.96 3.92
C ALA A 63 -13.96 12.60 4.00
N ASP A 64 -13.37 12.65 5.19
CA ASP A 64 -12.03 13.20 5.42
C ASP A 64 -10.89 12.26 4.95
N ALA A 65 -11.19 11.00 4.69
CA ALA A 65 -10.23 10.03 4.15
C ALA A 65 -10.13 10.09 2.62
N LEU A 66 -11.11 10.69 1.95
CA LEU A 66 -11.20 10.73 0.49
C LEU A 66 -10.74 12.10 -0.04
N THR A 67 -9.89 12.10 -1.04
CA THR A 67 -9.36 13.32 -1.67
C THR A 67 -9.27 13.18 -3.19
N THR A 68 -9.31 14.28 -3.90
CA THR A 68 -8.97 14.32 -5.32
C THR A 68 -7.48 14.57 -5.57
N ASP A 69 -6.70 14.81 -4.51
CA ASP A 69 -5.28 15.12 -4.59
C ASP A 69 -4.44 13.89 -4.22
N SER A 70 -4.02 13.14 -5.23
CA SER A 70 -3.16 11.97 -5.03
C SER A 70 -1.79 12.35 -4.47
N LEU A 71 -1.27 13.53 -4.78
CA LEU A 71 0.01 14.02 -4.23
C LEU A 71 -0.08 14.19 -2.71
N ALA A 72 -1.23 14.61 -2.19
CA ALA A 72 -1.42 14.73 -0.75
C ALA A 72 -1.23 13.39 -0.04
N ILE A 73 -1.58 12.28 -0.69
CA ILE A 73 -1.40 10.94 -0.14
C ILE A 73 0.06 10.50 -0.19
N VAL A 74 0.72 10.63 -1.33
CA VAL A 74 2.13 10.21 -1.46
C VAL A 74 3.09 11.09 -0.68
N ASN A 75 2.69 12.30 -0.33
CA ASN A 75 3.47 13.22 0.48
C ASN A 75 3.07 13.19 1.97
N ASP A 76 2.07 12.42 2.35
CA ASP A 76 1.61 12.35 3.73
C ASP A 76 2.60 11.54 4.58
N PRO A 77 3.27 12.17 5.58
CA PRO A 77 4.24 11.46 6.41
C PRO A 77 3.63 10.37 7.29
N GLU A 78 2.31 10.39 7.47
CA GLU A 78 1.60 9.36 8.25
C GLU A 78 1.29 8.10 7.44
N ILE A 79 1.52 8.11 6.13
CA ILE A 79 1.29 6.95 5.26
C ILE A 79 2.61 6.22 5.01
N ASP A 80 2.60 4.91 5.21
CA ASP A 80 3.77 4.05 5.11
C ASP A 80 3.84 3.29 3.78
N LEU A 81 2.71 2.96 3.21
CA LEU A 81 2.58 2.10 2.04
C LEU A 81 1.53 2.66 1.09
N ILE A 82 1.84 2.62 -0.19
CA ILE A 82 0.94 3.07 -1.26
C ILE A 82 0.46 1.87 -2.07
N CYS A 83 -0.86 1.79 -2.30
CA CYS A 83 -1.46 0.93 -3.32
C CYS A 83 -1.83 1.81 -4.51
N GLU A 84 -1.13 1.63 -5.63
CA GLU A 84 -1.40 2.39 -6.85
C GLU A 84 -2.37 1.61 -7.73
N LEU A 85 -3.62 2.08 -7.79
CA LEU A 85 -4.74 1.42 -8.46
C LEU A 85 -5.42 2.36 -9.45
N ILE A 86 -4.71 3.38 -9.92
CA ILE A 86 -5.20 4.31 -10.94
C ILE A 86 -4.93 3.77 -12.34
N GLY A 87 -5.71 4.19 -13.30
CA GLY A 87 -5.45 3.90 -14.70
C GLY A 87 -4.47 4.89 -15.30
N GLY A 88 -3.91 4.54 -16.47
CA GLY A 88 -2.97 5.39 -17.19
C GLY A 88 -1.52 5.15 -16.77
N VAL A 89 -0.59 5.86 -17.37
CA VAL A 89 0.83 5.59 -17.23
C VAL A 89 1.58 6.78 -16.61
N GLU A 90 1.44 7.97 -17.18
CA GLU A 90 2.29 9.11 -16.78
C GLU A 90 2.01 9.58 -15.34
N GLU A 91 0.75 9.75 -14.97
CA GLU A 91 0.41 10.15 -13.60
C GLU A 91 0.83 9.08 -12.60
N ALA A 92 0.54 7.81 -12.90
CA ALA A 92 0.89 6.69 -12.04
C ALA A 92 2.41 6.60 -11.84
N LYS A 93 3.19 6.79 -12.92
CA LYS A 93 4.65 6.82 -12.84
C LYS A 93 5.16 7.94 -11.93
N ASN A 94 4.66 9.16 -12.12
CA ASN A 94 5.10 10.31 -11.35
C ASN A 94 4.75 10.17 -9.87
N LEU A 95 3.56 9.68 -9.56
CA LEU A 95 3.13 9.42 -8.19
C LEU A 95 3.97 8.32 -7.53
N THR A 96 4.28 7.28 -8.28
CA THR A 96 5.13 6.18 -7.79
C THR A 96 6.54 6.68 -7.45
N LEU A 97 7.14 7.45 -8.35
CA LEU A 97 8.46 8.04 -8.10
C LEU A 97 8.46 8.97 -6.89
N GLN A 98 7.40 9.76 -6.73
CA GLN A 98 7.26 10.64 -5.57
C GLN A 98 7.11 9.84 -4.27
N ALA A 99 6.35 8.74 -4.30
CA ALA A 99 6.23 7.84 -3.15
C ALA A 99 7.59 7.28 -2.75
N PHE A 100 8.38 6.82 -3.72
CA PHE A 100 9.75 6.32 -3.47
C PHE A 100 10.64 7.40 -2.85
N ALA A 101 10.58 8.63 -3.38
CA ALA A 101 11.35 9.75 -2.85
C ALA A 101 10.99 10.06 -1.39
N ASN A 102 9.76 9.76 -0.98
CA ASN A 102 9.29 9.92 0.38
C ASN A 102 9.50 8.67 1.24
N GLY A 103 10.25 7.69 0.76
CA GLY A 103 10.55 6.47 1.51
C GLY A 103 9.38 5.49 1.63
N LYS A 104 8.38 5.60 0.76
CA LYS A 104 7.21 4.72 0.77
C LYS A 104 7.36 3.60 -0.25
N SER A 105 7.08 2.39 0.18
CA SER A 105 6.93 1.24 -0.72
C SER A 105 5.61 1.32 -1.47
N VAL A 106 5.55 0.73 -2.66
CA VAL A 106 4.38 0.79 -3.53
C VAL A 106 4.01 -0.59 -4.05
N VAL A 107 2.73 -0.92 -3.97
CA VAL A 107 2.13 -2.04 -4.68
C VAL A 107 1.30 -1.48 -5.82
N THR A 108 1.51 -1.97 -7.03
CA THR A 108 0.76 -1.54 -8.21
C THR A 108 0.00 -2.69 -8.84
N ALA A 109 -1.18 -2.40 -9.37
CA ALA A 109 -1.92 -3.30 -10.27
C ALA A 109 -1.86 -2.83 -11.73
N ASN A 110 -1.03 -1.82 -12.02
CA ASN A 110 -0.99 -1.16 -13.32
C ASN A 110 -0.02 -1.89 -14.28
N LYS A 111 -0.56 -2.82 -15.02
CA LYS A 111 0.21 -3.62 -16.00
C LYS A 111 0.86 -2.74 -17.07
N ALA A 112 0.15 -1.74 -17.58
CA ALA A 112 0.68 -0.84 -18.60
C ALA A 112 1.90 -0.07 -18.08
N LEU A 113 1.84 0.40 -16.85
CA LEU A 113 2.96 1.09 -16.19
C LEU A 113 4.20 0.19 -16.11
N ILE A 114 4.02 -1.05 -15.67
CA ILE A 114 5.12 -2.01 -15.56
C ILE A 114 5.69 -2.34 -16.94
N CYS A 115 4.84 -2.51 -17.96
CA CYS A 115 5.30 -2.80 -19.33
C CYS A 115 6.11 -1.65 -19.92
N GLU A 116 5.71 -0.40 -19.69
CA GLU A 116 6.38 0.76 -20.27
C GLU A 116 7.58 1.25 -19.45
N HIS A 117 7.49 1.22 -18.12
CA HIS A 117 8.46 1.86 -17.23
C HIS A 117 8.94 0.95 -16.08
N GLY A 118 8.67 -0.35 -16.15
CA GLY A 118 8.98 -1.27 -15.06
C GLY A 118 10.43 -1.24 -14.64
N ASN A 119 11.37 -1.34 -15.58
CA ASN A 119 12.80 -1.34 -15.28
C ASN A 119 13.23 -0.06 -14.55
N GLU A 120 12.80 1.09 -15.07
CA GLU A 120 13.07 2.39 -14.47
C GLU A 120 12.54 2.47 -13.03
N LEU A 121 11.32 2.00 -12.82
CA LEU A 121 10.68 2.06 -11.51
C LEU A 121 11.29 1.08 -10.51
N PHE A 122 11.61 -0.15 -10.92
CA PHE A 122 12.29 -1.09 -10.05
C PHE A 122 13.68 -0.60 -9.64
N GLU A 123 14.42 0.00 -10.56
CA GLU A 123 15.72 0.60 -10.26
C GLU A 123 15.58 1.80 -9.30
N ALA A 124 14.58 2.65 -9.52
CA ALA A 124 14.32 3.78 -8.63
C ALA A 124 13.96 3.33 -7.22
N ALA A 125 13.15 2.28 -7.08
CA ALA A 125 12.82 1.70 -5.79
C ALA A 125 14.06 1.16 -5.07
N GLU A 126 14.91 0.45 -5.79
CA GLU A 126 16.16 -0.06 -5.24
C GLU A 126 17.07 1.06 -4.73
N ARG A 127 17.24 2.13 -5.51
CA ARG A 127 18.03 3.29 -5.10
C ARG A 127 17.44 4.00 -3.88
N ALA A 128 16.12 4.02 -3.77
CA ALA A 128 15.43 4.63 -2.64
C ALA A 128 15.38 3.73 -1.40
N GLY A 129 15.77 2.47 -1.52
CA GLY A 129 15.72 1.52 -0.42
C GLY A 129 14.30 1.08 -0.05
N VAL A 130 13.37 1.13 -1.00
CA VAL A 130 11.96 0.74 -0.81
C VAL A 130 11.60 -0.43 -1.72
N GLN A 131 10.44 -1.03 -1.49
CA GLN A 131 9.94 -2.13 -2.29
C GLN A 131 8.93 -1.64 -3.33
N TYR A 132 8.95 -2.26 -4.49
CA TYR A 132 7.98 -2.07 -5.55
C TYR A 132 7.50 -3.43 -6.03
N ALA A 133 6.20 -3.69 -5.95
CA ALA A 133 5.63 -4.97 -6.34
C ALA A 133 4.45 -4.77 -7.28
N PHE A 134 4.39 -5.61 -8.30
CA PHE A 134 3.24 -5.72 -9.20
C PHE A 134 2.41 -6.93 -8.85
N GLU A 135 1.10 -6.73 -8.74
CA GLU A 135 0.15 -7.83 -8.58
C GLU A 135 -1.10 -7.57 -9.42
N ALA A 136 -1.48 -8.54 -10.23
CA ALA A 136 -2.64 -8.43 -11.09
C ALA A 136 -3.97 -8.42 -10.31
N SER A 137 -3.98 -8.98 -9.10
CA SER A 137 -5.16 -9.02 -8.24
C SER A 137 -4.83 -8.48 -6.86
N VAL A 138 -5.25 -7.25 -6.59
CA VAL A 138 -4.99 -6.57 -5.31
C VAL A 138 -6.19 -6.66 -4.37
N ALA A 139 -7.31 -7.21 -4.82
CA ALA A 139 -8.57 -7.24 -4.08
C ALA A 139 -8.52 -8.06 -2.79
N GLY A 140 -7.57 -8.98 -2.67
CA GLY A 140 -7.45 -9.84 -1.49
C GLY A 140 -6.48 -9.35 -0.40
N GLY A 141 -5.81 -8.21 -0.55
CA GLY A 141 -4.79 -7.75 0.38
C GLY A 141 -3.48 -8.54 0.35
N ILE A 142 -3.42 -9.64 -0.37
CA ILE A 142 -2.25 -10.54 -0.46
C ILE A 142 -0.99 -9.84 -0.98
N PRO A 143 -1.06 -8.98 -2.02
CA PRO A 143 0.11 -8.23 -2.48
C PRO A 143 0.70 -7.30 -1.42
N ILE A 144 -0.15 -6.71 -0.60
CA ILE A 144 0.27 -5.86 0.51
C ILE A 144 1.12 -6.66 1.49
N ILE A 145 0.72 -7.89 1.78
CA ILE A 145 1.47 -8.80 2.66
C ILE A 145 2.87 -9.07 2.11
N LYS A 146 2.96 -9.34 0.80
CA LYS A 146 4.24 -9.61 0.15
C LYS A 146 5.19 -8.41 0.25
N VAL A 147 4.69 -7.21 -0.02
CA VAL A 147 5.46 -5.96 0.12
C VAL A 147 5.87 -5.73 1.56
N LEU A 148 4.98 -5.95 2.52
CA LEU A 148 5.29 -5.83 3.94
C LEU A 148 6.37 -6.80 4.36
N ARG A 149 6.27 -8.06 3.94
CA ARG A 149 7.28 -9.06 4.25
C ARG A 149 8.66 -8.65 3.78
N GLU A 150 8.76 -8.13 2.56
CA GLU A 150 10.03 -7.70 1.98
C GLU A 150 10.53 -6.36 2.56
N SER A 151 9.63 -5.39 2.78
CA SER A 151 9.98 -4.06 3.30
C SER A 151 10.29 -4.07 4.80
N LEU A 152 9.44 -4.72 5.58
CA LEU A 152 9.57 -4.73 7.03
C LEU A 152 10.71 -5.62 7.49
N VAL A 153 10.95 -6.69 6.75
CA VAL A 153 12.05 -7.61 6.98
C VAL A 153 13.39 -6.93 6.87
N ALA A 154 13.54 -6.07 5.89
CA ALA A 154 14.82 -5.46 5.56
C ALA A 154 15.20 -4.28 6.47
N ASN A 155 14.24 -3.55 7.07
CA ASN A 155 14.53 -2.21 7.55
C ASN A 155 14.18 -1.88 9.00
N GLU A 156 12.97 -2.14 9.51
CA GLU A 156 12.56 -1.54 10.78
C GLU A 156 11.91 -2.51 11.77
N PHE A 157 11.55 -3.70 11.33
CA PHE A 157 10.81 -4.64 12.17
C PHE A 157 11.39 -6.05 12.11
N PRO A 158 12.62 -6.26 12.64
CA PRO A 158 13.28 -7.58 12.58
C PRO A 158 12.49 -8.72 13.23
N LEU A 159 11.66 -8.40 14.24
CA LEU A 159 10.79 -9.38 14.89
C LEU A 159 9.67 -9.88 13.99
N ILE A 160 9.22 -9.04 13.07
CA ILE A 160 8.17 -9.38 12.11
C ILE A 160 8.71 -10.31 11.03
N TYR A 161 10.01 -10.26 10.77
CA TYR A 161 10.67 -11.13 9.81
C TYR A 161 10.40 -12.61 10.05
N GLY A 162 10.57 -13.07 11.28
CA GLY A 162 10.31 -14.46 11.62
C GLY A 162 8.86 -14.88 11.44
N ILE A 163 7.94 -13.99 11.77
CA ILE A 163 6.50 -14.22 11.62
C ILE A 163 6.11 -14.26 10.14
N LEU A 164 6.57 -13.29 9.35
CA LEU A 164 6.27 -13.21 7.93
C LEU A 164 6.93 -14.33 7.13
N ASN A 165 8.12 -14.77 7.50
CA ASN A 165 8.76 -15.93 6.88
C ASN A 165 8.01 -17.22 7.19
N GLY A 166 7.42 -17.35 8.36
CA GLY A 166 6.54 -18.47 8.70
C GLY A 166 5.27 -18.52 7.87
N THR A 167 4.84 -17.39 7.31
CA THR A 167 3.64 -17.29 6.46
C THR A 167 3.96 -17.33 4.97
N SER A 168 5.22 -17.48 4.58
CA SER A 168 5.66 -17.44 3.17
C SER A 168 5.23 -18.65 2.33
N ASN A 169 4.52 -19.59 2.90
CA ASN A 169 4.01 -20.78 2.22
C ASN A 169 2.57 -20.63 1.71
N TYR A 170 2.12 -19.42 1.50
CA TYR A 170 0.86 -19.15 0.83
C TYR A 170 0.96 -19.40 -0.68
#